data_e9a7da6b2868c3c6c1dfecb79681aaa5
#
_entry.id   e9a7da6b2868c3c6c1dfecb79681aaa5
#
_cell.length_a   1.000
_cell.length_b   1.000
_cell.length_c   1.000
_cell.angle_alpha   90.00
_cell.angle_beta   90.00
_cell.angle_gamma   90.00
#
_symmetry.space_group_name_H-M   'P 1'
#
loop_
_entity.id
_entity.type
_entity.pdbx_description
1 polymer ?
#
loop_
_entity_poly.entity_id
_entity_poly.type
_entity_poly.pdbx_seq_one_letter_code
_entity_poly.pdbx_strand_id
1 'polypeptide(L)'
;MFVAVRAGKSACRRVSGEAVRVAVDGVVGVVGAPLVSGESAAAGAGGSGGGAPAPPRLPRVPGFAARRADGSVKARGKALRERVPRDAHAEFVPDPARPDAVGAVEESGRGRIPALTPLRVGRMAANPFAFLRGSAGLMGYDLARTPMTRITAQLCGDAHAANFGLYGDARGGLVVDLNDFDETVPGPWEWDLKRLAVSLVLAGRVAGAGEDACRAAALDAVGAYRRTMRLLARLPALDAWNAIADEELVSHTDAHDLLGTLERVSAKARANTSGRFAARSTEATADGGRRFVDAPPVLRRIGDAEAGAVAAALEQYLTTVSEDRLPLLARYAVHDVAFRVVGTGSVGTRSYVVLLLDHRSEPLILQVKEARPSALLPHLATAGFDVPPVAHEGRRVVLGQKRMQVVSDILLGWTTVEGRAFQVRQFRNRKGSVDPAALAPDQLDDYGRMTGALLARAHAHSADPRLIAGYCGKNTELDEAVATFAVAYADRTEKDHAELVTAVRAGRIPAEEGV
;
A
#
# COMPACT_ATOMS: atom_id res chain seq x y z
N MET A 1 35.90 -9.73 -3.19
CA MET A 1 36.90 -9.16 -2.27
C MET A 1 36.08 -8.45 -1.20
N PHE A 2 36.00 -9.06 -0.03
CA PHE A 2 35.20 -8.56 1.10
C PHE A 2 36.00 -7.49 1.84
N VAL A 3 35.39 -6.34 2.11
CA VAL A 3 35.90 -5.40 3.11
C VAL A 3 34.86 -5.29 4.22
N ALA A 4 35.22 -5.78 5.39
CA ALA A 4 34.47 -5.62 6.62
C ALA A 4 34.78 -4.23 7.21
N VAL A 5 33.74 -3.44 7.49
CA VAL A 5 33.88 -2.22 8.28
C VAL A 5 33.49 -2.52 9.73
N ARG A 6 34.47 -2.39 10.62
CA ARG A 6 34.30 -2.47 12.08
C ARG A 6 33.66 -1.18 12.61
N ALA A 7 32.66 -1.32 13.45
CA ALA A 7 32.11 -0.25 14.25
C ALA A 7 33.12 0.21 15.32
N GLY A 8 33.39 1.50 15.35
CA GLY A 8 34.15 2.17 16.41
C GLY A 8 33.36 3.35 16.95
N LYS A 9 33.04 3.30 18.25
CA LYS A 9 32.48 4.41 19.03
C LYS A 9 33.47 5.60 19.03
N SER A 10 33.02 6.81 18.72
CA SER A 10 33.71 8.01 19.18
C SER A 10 32.79 9.22 19.28
N ALA A 11 33.06 9.99 20.30
CA ALA A 11 32.31 11.08 20.89
C ALA A 11 32.12 12.30 19.97
N CYS A 12 30.97 12.93 20.17
CA CYS A 12 30.59 14.21 19.61
C CYS A 12 31.51 15.35 20.13
N ARG A 13 32.21 16.04 19.24
CA ARG A 13 32.73 17.40 19.44
C ARG A 13 32.29 18.27 18.28
N ARG A 14 31.65 19.39 18.59
CA ARG A 14 31.34 20.46 17.65
C ARG A 14 32.67 21.05 17.13
N VAL A 15 32.81 21.13 15.81
CA VAL A 15 33.74 22.06 15.16
C VAL A 15 33.03 22.65 13.93
N SER A 16 33.10 23.96 13.87
CA SER A 16 32.60 24.84 12.82
C SER A 16 33.23 24.55 11.46
N GLY A 17 32.39 24.53 10.43
CA GLY A 17 32.65 24.93 9.05
C GLY A 17 33.95 24.44 8.39
N GLU A 18 33.83 23.28 7.72
CA GLU A 18 34.65 22.98 6.53
C GLU A 18 34.07 21.71 5.85
N ALA A 19 33.86 21.83 4.53
CA ALA A 19 33.33 20.72 3.74
C ALA A 19 34.37 19.62 3.57
N VAL A 20 34.06 18.41 4.04
CA VAL A 20 34.85 17.21 3.78
C VAL A 20 34.46 16.63 2.43
N ARG A 21 35.35 16.67 1.45
CA ARG A 21 35.23 15.93 0.19
C ARG A 21 35.60 14.47 0.43
N VAL A 22 34.65 13.57 0.22
CA VAL A 22 34.94 12.16 0.04
C VAL A 22 35.00 11.89 -1.46
N ALA A 23 36.17 11.51 -1.95
CA ALA A 23 36.35 11.08 -3.33
C ALA A 23 35.84 9.62 -3.46
N VAL A 24 34.88 9.40 -4.35
CA VAL A 24 34.55 8.10 -4.90
C VAL A 24 34.86 8.16 -6.39
N ASP A 25 35.77 7.32 -6.84
CA ASP A 25 36.25 7.27 -8.22
C ASP A 25 35.08 6.96 -9.20
N GLY A 26 34.95 7.82 -10.20
CA GLY A 26 34.46 7.45 -11.51
C GLY A 26 33.04 7.84 -11.91
N VAL A 27 32.51 9.01 -11.53
CA VAL A 27 31.51 9.72 -12.38
C VAL A 27 31.61 11.22 -12.13
N VAL A 28 32.02 11.99 -13.15
CA VAL A 28 32.03 13.45 -13.12
C VAL A 28 30.62 13.94 -13.41
N GLY A 29 29.90 14.32 -12.35
CA GLY A 29 28.68 15.12 -12.44
C GLY A 29 29.00 16.58 -12.22
N VAL A 30 28.71 17.43 -13.20
CA VAL A 30 28.90 18.88 -13.10
C VAL A 30 27.78 19.43 -12.22
N VAL A 31 28.13 19.83 -11.00
CA VAL A 31 27.23 20.61 -10.12
C VAL A 31 27.42 22.09 -10.48
N GLY A 32 26.30 22.74 -10.85
CA GLY A 32 26.28 24.14 -11.23
C GLY A 32 26.73 25.07 -10.11
N ALA A 33 27.57 26.04 -10.47
CA ALA A 33 28.07 27.07 -9.58
C ALA A 33 26.94 28.07 -9.19
N PRO A 34 27.03 28.70 -8.01
CA PRO A 34 26.06 29.73 -7.60
C PRO A 34 26.25 31.01 -8.43
N LEU A 35 25.13 31.59 -8.81
CA LEU A 35 25.06 32.88 -9.48
C LEU A 35 25.62 33.98 -8.55
N VAL A 36 26.72 34.57 -8.95
CA VAL A 36 27.28 35.77 -8.33
C VAL A 36 26.46 36.99 -8.78
N SER A 37 25.91 37.72 -7.84
CA SER A 37 25.27 39.01 -8.04
C SER A 37 26.35 40.04 -8.44
N GLY A 38 26.30 40.46 -9.71
CA GLY A 38 27.10 41.59 -10.19
C GLY A 38 26.31 42.89 -10.11
N GLU A 39 26.79 43.88 -9.37
CA GLU A 39 26.30 45.25 -9.39
C GLU A 39 26.56 45.91 -10.74
N SER A 40 25.55 46.54 -11.29
CA SER A 40 25.56 47.26 -12.53
C SER A 40 25.81 48.73 -12.31
N ALA A 41 26.78 49.27 -12.98
CA ALA A 41 26.98 50.71 -13.15
C ALA A 41 26.04 51.26 -14.22
N ALA A 42 25.37 52.34 -13.92
CA ALA A 42 24.47 53.04 -14.80
C ALA A 42 25.24 53.81 -15.92
N ALA A 43 24.80 53.66 -17.16
CA ALA A 43 24.98 54.69 -18.21
C ALA A 43 23.68 54.75 -19.04
N GLY A 44 23.10 55.94 -19.09
CA GLY A 44 21.85 56.17 -19.76
C GLY A 44 22.02 56.32 -21.28
N ALA A 45 21.05 55.86 -22.03
CA ALA A 45 20.66 56.41 -23.34
C ALA A 45 19.25 55.93 -23.65
N GLY A 46 18.39 56.89 -24.05
CA GLY A 46 17.00 56.64 -24.37
C GLY A 46 16.80 55.80 -25.64
N GLY A 47 15.75 55.02 -25.68
CA GLY A 47 15.35 54.22 -26.85
C GLY A 47 14.05 53.48 -26.57
N SER A 48 12.99 53.95 -27.18
CA SER A 48 11.72 53.32 -27.61
C SER A 48 11.34 51.99 -26.94
N GLY A 49 10.19 51.98 -26.24
CA GLY A 49 9.55 50.82 -25.64
C GLY A 49 9.22 49.70 -26.62
N GLY A 50 10.14 48.75 -26.74
CA GLY A 50 9.87 47.43 -27.28
C GLY A 50 9.56 46.49 -26.13
N GLY A 51 8.28 46.31 -25.77
CA GLY A 51 7.85 45.26 -24.85
C GLY A 51 8.34 43.92 -25.36
N ALA A 52 8.96 43.12 -24.46
CA ALA A 52 9.36 41.77 -24.83
C ALA A 52 8.17 41.05 -25.50
N PRO A 53 8.38 40.34 -26.62
CA PRO A 53 7.31 39.63 -27.28
C PRO A 53 6.63 38.69 -26.31
N ALA A 54 5.28 38.77 -26.25
CA ALA A 54 4.49 37.86 -25.43
C ALA A 54 4.88 36.42 -25.78
N PRO A 55 5.10 35.54 -24.81
CA PRO A 55 5.50 34.18 -25.07
C PRO A 55 4.43 33.51 -25.98
N PRO A 56 4.85 32.63 -26.89
CA PRO A 56 3.92 31.99 -27.82
C PRO A 56 2.82 31.26 -27.05
N ARG A 57 1.57 31.46 -27.44
CA ARG A 57 0.42 30.72 -26.89
C ARG A 57 0.43 29.31 -27.47
N LEU A 58 1.06 28.38 -26.74
CA LEU A 58 1.02 26.97 -27.11
C LEU A 58 -0.39 26.39 -26.96
N PRO A 59 -0.81 25.50 -27.88
CA PRO A 59 -2.09 24.85 -27.79
C PRO A 59 -2.22 24.02 -26.52
N ARG A 60 -3.45 23.89 -26.01
CA ARG A 60 -3.74 22.99 -24.90
C ARG A 60 -3.63 21.54 -25.37
N VAL A 61 -2.73 20.77 -24.76
CA VAL A 61 -2.61 19.34 -25.03
C VAL A 61 -3.54 18.59 -24.06
N PRO A 62 -4.49 17.76 -24.55
CA PRO A 62 -5.33 16.95 -23.70
C PRO A 62 -4.49 16.05 -22.78
N GLY A 63 -4.89 15.92 -21.51
CA GLY A 63 -4.15 15.16 -20.50
C GLY A 63 -3.16 15.99 -19.68
N PHE A 64 -2.72 17.18 -20.17
CA PHE A 64 -1.91 18.08 -19.37
C PHE A 64 -2.77 19.14 -18.67
N ALA A 65 -2.35 19.49 -17.44
CA ALA A 65 -3.02 20.52 -16.67
C ALA A 65 -2.99 21.87 -17.41
N ALA A 66 -4.09 22.63 -17.36
CA ALA A 66 -4.08 24.01 -17.80
C ALA A 66 -3.15 24.83 -16.89
N ARG A 67 -2.36 25.77 -17.46
CA ARG A 67 -1.54 26.71 -16.71
C ARG A 67 -2.43 27.50 -15.74
N ARG A 68 -2.25 27.31 -14.46
CA ARG A 68 -2.98 28.00 -13.39
C ARG A 68 -2.00 28.60 -12.38
N ALA A 69 -2.41 29.69 -11.73
CA ALA A 69 -1.67 30.26 -10.63
C ALA A 69 -1.70 29.29 -9.42
N ASP A 70 -0.55 29.04 -8.79
CA ASP A 70 -0.35 28.05 -7.74
C ASP A 70 -1.25 28.21 -6.49
N GLY A 71 -1.60 29.45 -6.13
CA GLY A 71 -2.42 29.72 -4.94
C GLY A 71 -3.85 29.18 -5.01
N SER A 72 -4.41 28.96 -6.20
CA SER A 72 -5.82 28.61 -6.37
C SER A 72 -6.17 27.19 -5.87
N VAL A 73 -5.28 26.21 -6.03
CA VAL A 73 -5.55 24.81 -5.65
C VAL A 73 -5.60 24.65 -4.13
N LYS A 74 -4.62 25.19 -3.42
CA LYS A 74 -4.58 25.16 -1.96
C LYS A 74 -5.75 25.95 -1.33
N ALA A 75 -6.13 27.10 -1.91
CA ALA A 75 -7.29 27.87 -1.47
C ALA A 75 -8.59 27.08 -1.64
N ARG A 76 -8.75 26.34 -2.74
CA ARG A 76 -9.89 25.43 -2.96
C ARG A 76 -9.95 24.35 -1.89
N GLY A 77 -8.82 23.72 -1.56
CA GLY A 77 -8.76 22.75 -0.45
C GLY A 77 -9.21 23.38 0.87
N LYS A 78 -8.76 24.61 1.17
CA LYS A 78 -9.18 25.34 2.38
C LYS A 78 -10.70 25.61 2.36
N ALA A 79 -11.27 26.00 1.25
CA ALA A 79 -12.70 26.32 1.14
C ALA A 79 -13.61 25.08 1.36
N LEU A 80 -13.11 23.86 1.15
CA LEU A 80 -13.88 22.65 1.45
C LEU A 80 -14.27 22.53 2.93
N ARG A 81 -13.55 23.18 3.84
CA ARG A 81 -13.85 23.20 5.29
C ARG A 81 -15.18 23.90 5.62
N GLU A 82 -15.68 24.75 4.74
CA GLU A 82 -16.99 25.39 4.91
C GLU A 82 -18.13 24.38 4.73
N ARG A 83 -17.94 23.36 3.90
CA ARG A 83 -18.92 22.30 3.67
C ARG A 83 -18.69 21.07 4.56
N VAL A 84 -17.44 20.75 4.81
CA VAL A 84 -17.01 19.63 5.65
C VAL A 84 -15.97 20.17 6.61
N PRO A 85 -16.38 20.67 7.78
CA PRO A 85 -15.48 21.04 8.86
C PRO A 85 -14.62 19.83 9.25
N ARG A 86 -13.39 20.08 9.69
CA ARG A 86 -12.45 18.97 9.97
C ARG A 86 -12.83 18.15 11.19
N ASP A 87 -13.47 18.78 12.18
CA ASP A 87 -14.03 18.15 13.37
C ASP A 87 -15.18 17.19 13.04
N ALA A 88 -15.93 17.44 11.95
CA ALA A 88 -16.98 16.53 11.49
C ALA A 88 -16.46 15.12 11.17
N HIS A 89 -15.17 14.95 10.90
CA HIS A 89 -14.58 13.61 10.69
C HIS A 89 -14.56 12.73 11.94
N ALA A 90 -14.84 13.30 13.14
CA ALA A 90 -15.04 12.54 14.36
C ALA A 90 -16.37 11.78 14.38
N GLU A 91 -17.34 12.20 13.57
CA GLU A 91 -18.68 11.64 13.59
C GLU A 91 -18.71 10.18 13.13
N PHE A 92 -19.29 9.33 13.98
CA PHE A 92 -19.67 7.98 13.64
C PHE A 92 -20.97 7.61 14.37
N VAL A 93 -22.05 7.50 13.61
CA VAL A 93 -23.34 7.01 14.08
C VAL A 93 -23.72 5.81 13.22
N PRO A 94 -23.81 4.60 13.79
CA PRO A 94 -24.22 3.42 13.04
C PRO A 94 -25.61 3.61 12.45
N ASP A 95 -25.76 3.32 11.16
CA ASP A 95 -27.06 3.32 10.49
C ASP A 95 -27.94 2.18 11.08
N PRO A 96 -29.20 2.42 11.44
CA PRO A 96 -30.13 1.35 11.86
C PRO A 96 -30.30 0.22 10.83
N ALA A 97 -30.12 0.52 9.54
CA ALA A 97 -30.17 -0.46 8.45
C ALA A 97 -28.80 -1.12 8.15
N ARG A 98 -27.79 -0.89 8.98
CA ARG A 98 -26.46 -1.49 8.84
C ARG A 98 -26.54 -3.01 8.88
N PRO A 99 -25.92 -3.72 7.92
CA PRO A 99 -25.83 -5.18 7.98
C PRO A 99 -25.19 -5.64 9.30
N ASP A 100 -25.71 -6.74 9.86
CA ASP A 100 -25.06 -7.39 11.00
C ASP A 100 -23.71 -8.01 10.59
N ALA A 101 -22.86 -8.28 11.58
CA ALA A 101 -21.51 -8.76 11.35
C ALA A 101 -21.49 -10.11 10.60
N VAL A 102 -22.42 -11.01 10.91
CA VAL A 102 -22.48 -12.34 10.31
C VAL A 102 -22.94 -12.25 8.86
N GLY A 103 -24.00 -11.51 8.57
CA GLY A 103 -24.47 -11.26 7.21
C GLY A 103 -23.41 -10.59 6.32
N ALA A 104 -22.64 -9.64 6.89
CA ALA A 104 -21.54 -9.02 6.18
C ALA A 104 -20.40 -10.01 5.86
N VAL A 105 -20.09 -10.94 6.78
CA VAL A 105 -19.09 -12.00 6.55
C VAL A 105 -19.57 -12.99 5.50
N GLU A 106 -20.82 -13.42 5.55
CA GLU A 106 -21.46 -14.31 4.56
C GLU A 106 -21.47 -13.67 3.16
N GLU A 107 -21.90 -12.40 3.05
CA GLU A 107 -21.90 -11.65 1.79
C GLU A 107 -20.48 -11.57 1.18
N SER A 108 -19.47 -11.23 1.99
CA SER A 108 -18.07 -11.18 1.56
C SER A 108 -17.51 -12.55 1.17
N GLY A 109 -18.17 -13.63 1.59
CA GLY A 109 -17.88 -15.02 1.25
C GLY A 109 -18.39 -15.45 -0.13
N ARG A 110 -19.37 -14.77 -0.68
CA ARG A 110 -19.98 -15.15 -1.97
C ARG A 110 -18.96 -15.23 -3.10
N GLY A 111 -19.01 -16.33 -3.88
CA GLY A 111 -18.09 -16.59 -5.00
C GLY A 111 -16.67 -17.01 -4.60
N ARG A 112 -16.37 -17.16 -3.32
CA ARG A 112 -15.14 -17.79 -2.80
C ARG A 112 -15.28 -19.32 -2.87
N ILE A 113 -14.17 -20.03 -2.68
CA ILE A 113 -14.12 -21.49 -2.58
C ILE A 113 -14.82 -21.90 -1.27
N PRO A 114 -15.97 -22.61 -1.33
CA PRO A 114 -16.77 -22.90 -0.13
C PRO A 114 -16.01 -23.67 0.95
N ALA A 115 -15.16 -24.63 0.54
CA ALA A 115 -14.34 -25.42 1.47
C ALA A 115 -13.32 -24.60 2.28
N LEU A 116 -13.02 -23.37 1.88
CA LEU A 116 -12.11 -22.47 2.60
C LEU A 116 -12.84 -21.41 3.43
N THR A 117 -14.17 -21.37 3.37
CA THR A 117 -14.96 -20.41 4.15
C THR A 117 -14.79 -20.61 5.65
N PRO A 118 -14.83 -21.84 6.22
CA PRO A 118 -14.62 -22.04 7.64
C PRO A 118 -13.24 -21.54 8.13
N LEU A 119 -12.19 -21.77 7.36
CA LEU A 119 -10.85 -21.27 7.67
C LEU A 119 -10.81 -19.73 7.66
N ARG A 120 -11.50 -19.08 6.71
CA ARG A 120 -11.59 -17.62 6.66
C ARG A 120 -12.32 -17.06 7.88
N VAL A 121 -13.47 -17.66 8.22
CA VAL A 121 -14.25 -17.25 9.40
C VAL A 121 -13.44 -17.43 10.68
N GLY A 122 -12.75 -18.57 10.85
CA GLY A 122 -11.87 -18.81 11.99
C GLY A 122 -10.77 -17.76 12.13
N ARG A 123 -10.12 -17.38 11.01
CA ARG A 123 -9.13 -16.29 11.03
C ARG A 123 -9.73 -14.94 11.40
N MET A 124 -10.94 -14.63 10.96
CA MET A 124 -11.63 -13.39 11.33
C MET A 124 -12.09 -13.39 12.79
N ALA A 125 -12.47 -14.55 13.32
CA ALA A 125 -12.90 -14.72 14.71
C ALA A 125 -11.74 -14.67 15.73
N ALA A 126 -10.46 -14.70 15.28
CA ALA A 126 -9.30 -14.77 16.17
C ALA A 126 -9.17 -13.54 17.09
N ASN A 127 -9.42 -12.34 16.59
CA ASN A 127 -9.44 -11.09 17.34
C ASN A 127 -10.08 -9.95 16.54
N PRO A 128 -10.44 -8.80 17.16
CA PRO A 128 -11.09 -7.68 16.48
C PRO A 128 -10.24 -7.06 15.34
N PHE A 129 -8.92 -7.04 15.45
CA PHE A 129 -8.05 -6.56 14.39
C PHE A 129 -8.10 -7.49 13.16
N ALA A 130 -8.11 -8.80 13.37
CA ALA A 130 -8.27 -9.79 12.31
C ALA A 130 -9.65 -9.71 11.65
N PHE A 131 -10.72 -9.43 12.44
CA PHE A 131 -12.06 -9.17 11.92
C PHE A 131 -12.08 -7.94 11.00
N LEU A 132 -11.51 -6.82 11.44
CA LEU A 132 -11.41 -5.60 10.62
C LEU A 132 -10.76 -5.91 9.25
N ARG A 133 -9.65 -6.66 9.23
CA ARG A 133 -8.95 -7.05 7.99
C ARG A 133 -9.79 -7.87 7.02
N GLY A 134 -10.80 -8.57 7.50
CA GLY A 134 -11.72 -9.37 6.67
C GLY A 134 -13.01 -8.63 6.27
N SER A 135 -13.25 -7.42 6.80
CA SER A 135 -14.53 -6.71 6.72
C SER A 135 -14.44 -5.33 6.04
N ALA A 136 -13.61 -5.19 4.99
CA ALA A 136 -13.46 -3.93 4.26
C ALA A 136 -14.79 -3.40 3.71
N GLY A 137 -15.67 -4.26 3.19
CA GLY A 137 -16.99 -3.88 2.69
C GLY A 137 -17.90 -3.32 3.77
N LEU A 138 -17.90 -3.93 4.98
CA LEU A 138 -18.70 -3.43 6.10
C LEU A 138 -18.27 -2.02 6.52
N MET A 139 -16.96 -1.78 6.61
CA MET A 139 -16.45 -0.43 6.86
C MET A 139 -16.76 0.52 5.70
N GLY A 140 -16.71 0.06 4.45
CA GLY A 140 -17.12 0.84 3.28
C GLY A 140 -18.60 1.28 3.36
N TYR A 141 -19.49 0.39 3.83
CA TYR A 141 -20.89 0.72 4.10
C TYR A 141 -21.02 1.88 5.09
N ASP A 142 -20.29 1.81 6.20
CA ASP A 142 -20.32 2.83 7.25
C ASP A 142 -19.71 4.14 6.76
N LEU A 143 -18.53 4.08 6.12
CA LEU A 143 -17.81 5.26 5.61
C LEU A 143 -18.59 6.04 4.56
N ALA A 144 -19.42 5.37 3.75
CA ALA A 144 -20.29 6.03 2.77
C ALA A 144 -21.31 7.00 3.40
N ARG A 145 -21.53 6.88 4.72
CA ARG A 145 -22.46 7.69 5.52
C ARG A 145 -21.76 8.69 6.42
N THR A 146 -20.42 8.78 6.34
CA THR A 146 -19.64 9.75 7.12
C THR A 146 -19.32 10.99 6.28
N PRO A 147 -19.02 12.13 6.91
CA PRO A 147 -18.56 13.32 6.20
C PRO A 147 -17.32 13.04 5.35
N MET A 148 -17.30 13.56 4.11
CA MET A 148 -16.19 13.42 3.16
C MET A 148 -16.05 14.65 2.27
N THR A 149 -14.81 15.02 1.94
CA THR A 149 -14.48 16.21 1.14
C THR A 149 -14.77 16.04 -0.34
N ARG A 150 -14.97 14.81 -0.81
CA ARG A 150 -15.09 14.42 -2.23
C ARG A 150 -13.80 14.68 -3.04
N ILE A 151 -12.65 14.85 -2.37
CA ILE A 151 -11.35 14.78 -3.04
C ILE A 151 -11.09 13.31 -3.36
N THR A 152 -10.96 13.00 -4.64
CA THR A 152 -10.69 11.63 -5.12
C THR A 152 -9.20 11.37 -5.14
N ALA A 153 -8.78 10.25 -4.55
CA ALA A 153 -7.46 9.63 -4.70
C ALA A 153 -7.60 8.19 -5.19
N GLN A 154 -6.52 7.59 -5.69
CA GLN A 154 -6.45 6.14 -5.78
C GLN A 154 -6.36 5.60 -4.37
N LEU A 155 -7.34 4.83 -3.94
CA LEU A 155 -7.33 4.15 -2.65
C LEU A 155 -6.59 2.81 -2.75
N CYS A 156 -5.92 2.42 -1.69
CA CYS A 156 -5.57 1.03 -1.44
C CYS A 156 -6.85 0.20 -1.22
N GLY A 157 -7.84 0.81 -0.57
CA GLY A 157 -9.16 0.26 -0.29
C GLY A 157 -9.21 -0.64 0.94
N ASP A 158 -8.06 -1.17 1.36
CA ASP A 158 -7.87 -1.94 2.59
C ASP A 158 -6.58 -1.50 3.31
N ALA A 159 -6.43 -0.19 3.55
CA ALA A 159 -5.24 0.43 4.12
C ALA A 159 -5.11 0.18 5.64
N HIS A 160 -5.29 -1.06 6.10
CA HIS A 160 -5.06 -1.39 7.51
C HIS A 160 -3.57 -1.50 7.84
N ALA A 161 -3.20 -1.36 9.10
CA ALA A 161 -1.81 -1.32 9.58
C ALA A 161 -0.95 -2.52 9.13
N ALA A 162 -1.50 -3.75 9.04
CA ALA A 162 -0.74 -4.91 8.54
C ALA A 162 -0.59 -4.96 7.01
N ASN A 163 -1.09 -3.95 6.27
CA ASN A 163 -0.93 -3.86 4.81
C ASN A 163 0.32 -3.08 4.39
N PHE A 164 1.14 -2.69 5.32
CA PHE A 164 2.44 -2.07 5.07
C PHE A 164 3.56 -3.09 5.31
N GLY A 165 4.55 -3.11 4.43
CA GLY A 165 5.65 -4.06 4.58
C GLY A 165 6.77 -3.85 3.58
N LEU A 166 7.78 -4.71 3.69
CA LEU A 166 8.98 -4.67 2.85
C LEU A 166 8.82 -5.56 1.63
N TYR A 167 9.43 -5.14 0.53
CA TYR A 167 9.66 -5.96 -0.65
C TYR A 167 10.91 -5.48 -1.39
N GLY A 168 11.44 -6.35 -2.28
CA GLY A 168 12.63 -6.05 -3.06
C GLY A 168 12.33 -5.14 -4.26
N ASP A 169 13.16 -4.13 -4.46
CA ASP A 169 13.19 -3.35 -5.69
C ASP A 169 13.96 -4.07 -6.81
N ALA A 170 13.98 -3.48 -8.02
CA ALA A 170 14.70 -4.02 -9.18
C ALA A 170 16.23 -4.06 -9.00
N ARG A 171 16.79 -3.32 -8.05
CA ARG A 171 18.23 -3.28 -7.73
C ARG A 171 18.62 -4.24 -6.62
N GLY A 172 17.62 -4.91 -6.00
CA GLY A 172 17.82 -5.79 -4.86
C GLY A 172 17.83 -5.07 -3.51
N GLY A 173 17.51 -3.77 -3.47
CA GLY A 173 17.22 -3.01 -2.26
C GLY A 173 15.90 -3.45 -1.64
N LEU A 174 15.64 -2.99 -0.41
CA LEU A 174 14.34 -3.16 0.26
C LEU A 174 13.62 -1.82 0.30
N VAL A 175 12.33 -1.86 -0.01
CA VAL A 175 11.40 -0.72 0.07
C VAL A 175 10.30 -1.05 1.05
N VAL A 176 9.90 -0.09 1.90
CA VAL A 176 8.72 -0.18 2.75
C VAL A 176 7.57 0.53 2.05
N ASP A 177 6.46 -0.17 1.81
CA ASP A 177 5.29 0.39 1.14
C ASP A 177 4.03 -0.45 1.38
N LEU A 178 2.90 -0.04 0.81
CA LEU A 178 1.67 -0.83 0.72
C LEU A 178 1.88 -2.11 -0.08
N ASN A 179 1.28 -3.21 0.36
CA ASN A 179 1.55 -4.56 -0.17
C ASN A 179 0.38 -5.26 -0.84
N ASP A 180 -0.86 -4.96 -0.47
CA ASP A 180 -2.06 -5.60 -1.00
C ASP A 180 -3.04 -4.55 -1.55
N PHE A 181 -3.46 -4.76 -2.78
CA PHE A 181 -4.29 -3.84 -3.56
C PHE A 181 -5.55 -4.50 -4.09
N ASP A 182 -6.00 -5.60 -3.48
CA ASP A 182 -7.20 -6.32 -3.93
C ASP A 182 -8.44 -5.40 -3.98
N GLU A 183 -8.55 -4.47 -3.03
CA GLU A 183 -9.67 -3.55 -2.88
C GLU A 183 -9.43 -2.16 -3.53
N THR A 184 -8.32 -1.97 -4.25
CA THR A 184 -7.94 -0.65 -4.79
C THR A 184 -8.97 -0.10 -5.78
N VAL A 185 -9.40 1.14 -5.57
CA VAL A 185 -10.35 1.87 -6.42
C VAL A 185 -10.11 3.37 -6.30
N PRO A 186 -10.51 4.21 -7.28
CA PRO A 186 -10.64 5.65 -7.05
C PRO A 186 -11.75 5.94 -6.05
N GLY A 187 -11.47 6.78 -5.04
CA GLY A 187 -12.48 7.12 -4.03
C GLY A 187 -12.03 8.23 -3.09
N PRO A 188 -12.81 8.54 -2.04
CA PRO A 188 -12.47 9.59 -1.08
C PRO A 188 -11.27 9.20 -0.23
N TRP A 189 -10.24 10.03 -0.27
CA TRP A 189 -8.96 9.77 0.41
C TRP A 189 -9.10 9.51 1.91
N GLU A 190 -10.13 10.03 2.53
CA GLU A 190 -10.43 9.86 3.95
C GLU A 190 -10.70 8.39 4.33
N TRP A 191 -11.19 7.58 3.39
CA TRP A 191 -11.53 6.19 3.68
C TRP A 191 -10.31 5.37 4.08
N ASP A 192 -9.24 5.46 3.32
CA ASP A 192 -7.99 4.77 3.65
C ASP A 192 -7.38 5.32 4.95
N LEU A 193 -7.41 6.63 5.16
CA LEU A 193 -6.86 7.25 6.37
C LEU A 193 -7.62 6.83 7.63
N LYS A 194 -8.97 6.84 7.58
CA LYS A 194 -9.82 6.36 8.67
C LYS A 194 -9.59 4.87 8.94
N ARG A 195 -9.45 4.06 7.88
CA ARG A 195 -9.18 2.62 8.03
C ARG A 195 -7.83 2.34 8.67
N LEU A 196 -6.79 3.08 8.28
CA LEU A 196 -5.47 2.99 8.94
C LEU A 196 -5.58 3.34 10.43
N ALA A 197 -6.19 4.48 10.76
CA ALA A 197 -6.32 4.94 12.14
C ALA A 197 -7.07 3.93 13.03
N VAL A 198 -8.22 3.40 12.56
CA VAL A 198 -8.98 2.35 13.27
C VAL A 198 -8.14 1.09 13.49
N SER A 199 -7.41 0.68 12.47
CA SER A 199 -6.60 -0.53 12.54
C SER A 199 -5.44 -0.43 13.52
N LEU A 200 -4.88 0.77 13.72
CA LEU A 200 -3.85 1.02 14.73
C LEU A 200 -4.41 0.92 16.16
N VAL A 201 -5.59 1.49 16.40
CA VAL A 201 -6.27 1.35 17.71
C VAL A 201 -6.50 -0.13 18.02
N LEU A 202 -7.08 -0.88 17.08
CA LEU A 202 -7.35 -2.31 17.28
C LEU A 202 -6.08 -3.15 17.44
N ALA A 203 -5.03 -2.86 16.68
CA ALA A 203 -3.75 -3.55 16.82
C ALA A 203 -3.12 -3.29 18.19
N GLY A 204 -3.16 -2.05 18.68
CA GLY A 204 -2.69 -1.69 20.01
C GLY A 204 -3.46 -2.41 21.12
N ARG A 205 -4.80 -2.43 21.03
CA ARG A 205 -5.64 -3.15 22.00
C ARG A 205 -5.32 -4.67 22.01
N VAL A 206 -5.13 -5.28 20.85
CA VAL A 206 -4.72 -6.70 20.74
C VAL A 206 -3.32 -6.92 21.29
N ALA A 207 -2.40 -5.97 21.15
CA ALA A 207 -1.06 -6.01 21.74
C ALA A 207 -1.06 -5.74 23.27
N GLY A 208 -2.20 -5.38 23.86
CA GLY A 208 -2.32 -5.06 25.29
C GLY A 208 -1.85 -3.66 25.65
N ALA A 209 -1.74 -2.75 24.68
CA ALA A 209 -1.44 -1.33 24.94
C ALA A 209 -2.61 -0.63 25.64
N GLY A 210 -2.30 0.37 26.47
CA GLY A 210 -3.33 1.22 27.09
C GLY A 210 -4.06 2.07 26.05
N GLU A 211 -5.29 2.47 26.37
CA GLU A 211 -6.18 3.20 25.44
C GLU A 211 -5.57 4.52 24.95
N ASP A 212 -4.87 5.24 25.84
CA ASP A 212 -4.17 6.48 25.47
C ASP A 212 -3.08 6.23 24.41
N ALA A 213 -2.33 5.14 24.52
CA ALA A 213 -1.32 4.77 23.54
C ALA A 213 -1.96 4.34 22.20
N CYS A 214 -3.07 3.61 22.25
CA CYS A 214 -3.83 3.23 21.06
C CYS A 214 -4.36 4.45 20.31
N ARG A 215 -4.94 5.41 21.04
CA ARG A 215 -5.42 6.68 20.49
C ARG A 215 -4.28 7.54 19.95
N ALA A 216 -3.15 7.61 20.67
CA ALA A 216 -1.97 8.36 20.25
C ALA A 216 -1.40 7.82 18.93
N ALA A 217 -1.34 6.51 18.73
CA ALA A 217 -0.89 5.92 17.48
C ALA A 217 -1.77 6.32 16.28
N ALA A 218 -3.09 6.35 16.46
CA ALA A 218 -4.02 6.85 15.44
C ALA A 218 -3.82 8.35 15.17
N LEU A 219 -3.67 9.16 16.21
CA LEU A 219 -3.40 10.60 16.12
C LEU A 219 -2.10 10.86 15.35
N ASP A 220 -1.04 10.15 15.68
CA ASP A 220 0.27 10.31 15.09
C ASP A 220 0.31 9.88 13.62
N ALA A 221 -0.42 8.82 13.26
CA ALA A 221 -0.58 8.42 11.87
C ALA A 221 -1.24 9.51 11.02
N VAL A 222 -2.33 10.11 11.51
CA VAL A 222 -3.02 11.20 10.81
C VAL A 222 -2.16 12.46 10.78
N GLY A 223 -1.47 12.76 11.88
CA GLY A 223 -0.53 13.87 11.97
C GLY A 223 0.63 13.72 10.97
N ALA A 224 1.20 12.53 10.85
CA ALA A 224 2.24 12.23 9.88
C ALA A 224 1.71 12.32 8.44
N TYR A 225 0.52 11.77 8.14
CA TYR A 225 -0.15 11.94 6.86
C TYR A 225 -0.29 13.43 6.48
N ARG A 226 -0.83 14.25 7.38
CA ARG A 226 -1.00 15.69 7.19
C ARG A 226 0.34 16.42 6.96
N ARG A 227 1.37 16.11 7.76
CA ARG A 227 2.71 16.73 7.64
C ARG A 227 3.36 16.37 6.31
N THR A 228 3.33 15.08 5.94
CA THR A 228 3.89 14.57 4.68
C THR A 228 3.16 15.16 3.47
N MET A 229 1.82 15.19 3.48
CA MET A 229 1.05 15.80 2.40
C MET A 229 1.39 17.29 2.21
N ARG A 230 1.67 18.02 3.30
CA ARG A 230 2.10 19.42 3.24
C ARG A 230 3.54 19.59 2.76
N LEU A 231 4.42 18.61 3.01
CA LEU A 231 5.77 18.58 2.46
C LEU A 231 5.71 18.38 0.95
N LEU A 232 5.02 17.34 0.49
CA LEU A 232 4.86 17.01 -0.93
C LEU A 232 4.20 18.16 -1.71
N ALA A 233 3.26 18.89 -1.08
CA ALA A 233 2.62 20.07 -1.67
C ALA A 233 3.57 21.25 -1.94
N ARG A 234 4.80 21.24 -1.43
CA ARG A 234 5.82 22.28 -1.63
C ARG A 234 6.86 21.89 -2.65
N LEU A 235 7.00 20.60 -2.92
CA LEU A 235 7.97 20.08 -3.86
C LEU A 235 7.53 20.34 -5.32
N PRO A 236 8.48 20.45 -6.26
CA PRO A 236 8.19 20.28 -7.67
C PRO A 236 7.46 18.94 -7.92
N ALA A 237 6.59 18.91 -8.93
CA ALA A 237 5.73 17.74 -9.16
C ALA A 237 6.54 16.44 -9.38
N LEU A 238 7.66 16.53 -10.08
CA LEU A 238 8.53 15.37 -10.32
C LEU A 238 9.22 14.89 -9.04
N ASP A 239 9.67 15.82 -8.19
CA ASP A 239 10.31 15.48 -6.91
C ASP A 239 9.29 14.87 -5.95
N ALA A 240 8.07 15.42 -5.90
CA ALA A 240 6.98 14.85 -5.12
C ALA A 240 6.57 13.44 -5.61
N TRP A 241 6.63 13.20 -6.92
CA TRP A 241 6.36 11.90 -7.54
C TRP A 241 7.43 10.86 -7.20
N ASN A 242 8.69 11.26 -7.23
CA ASN A 242 9.84 10.38 -6.99
C ASN A 242 10.22 10.30 -5.49
N ALA A 243 9.49 10.97 -4.60
CA ALA A 243 9.76 10.93 -3.17
C ALA A 243 9.63 9.48 -2.67
N ILE A 244 10.76 8.80 -2.55
CA ILE A 244 10.87 7.42 -2.05
C ILE A 244 10.80 7.49 -0.53
N ALA A 245 10.19 6.48 0.09
CA ALA A 245 10.38 6.23 1.52
C ALA A 245 11.78 5.63 1.73
N ASP A 246 12.78 6.46 1.59
CA ASP A 246 14.15 6.18 1.97
C ASP A 246 14.40 6.51 3.45
N GLU A 247 15.63 6.32 3.90
CA GLU A 247 16.03 6.63 5.27
C GLU A 247 15.73 8.09 5.67
N GLU A 248 15.69 9.01 4.70
CA GLU A 248 15.44 10.42 4.93
C GLU A 248 13.94 10.65 5.27
N LEU A 249 13.00 10.01 4.56
CA LEU A 249 11.58 10.11 4.90
C LEU A 249 11.27 9.43 6.24
N VAL A 250 11.90 8.29 6.52
CA VAL A 250 11.79 7.60 7.82
C VAL A 250 12.39 8.46 8.93
N SER A 251 13.54 9.13 8.70
CA SER A 251 14.14 10.04 9.68
C SER A 251 13.27 11.27 9.98
N HIS A 252 12.50 11.75 8.99
CA HIS A 252 11.54 12.84 9.20
C HIS A 252 10.27 12.43 9.97
N THR A 253 10.06 11.14 10.20
CA THR A 253 8.92 10.63 10.97
C THR A 253 9.22 10.45 12.46
N ASP A 254 10.46 10.68 12.90
CA ASP A 254 10.94 10.46 14.29
C ASP A 254 10.63 9.04 14.82
N ALA A 255 10.73 8.03 13.96
CA ALA A 255 10.38 6.63 14.27
C ALA A 255 11.58 5.85 14.84
N HIS A 256 12.16 6.33 15.94
CA HIS A 256 13.41 5.80 16.52
C HIS A 256 13.23 4.46 17.24
N ASP A 257 12.11 4.24 17.92
CA ASP A 257 11.84 3.04 18.70
C ASP A 257 11.53 1.82 17.81
N LEU A 258 11.10 2.08 16.56
CA LEU A 258 10.81 1.07 15.55
C LEU A 258 12.07 0.52 14.84
N LEU A 259 13.22 1.20 14.88
CA LEU A 259 14.40 0.86 14.09
C LEU A 259 14.86 -0.58 14.27
N GLY A 260 15.00 -1.06 15.52
CA GLY A 260 15.40 -2.43 15.79
C GLY A 260 14.42 -3.49 15.27
N THR A 261 13.12 -3.17 15.23
CA THR A 261 12.10 -4.04 14.64
C THR A 261 12.22 -4.04 13.12
N LEU A 262 12.42 -2.89 12.48
CA LEU A 262 12.63 -2.79 11.03
C LEU A 262 13.91 -3.52 10.59
N GLU A 263 15.00 -3.45 11.34
CA GLU A 263 16.23 -4.21 11.05
C GLU A 263 16.00 -5.73 11.07
N ARG A 264 15.31 -6.24 12.09
CA ARG A 264 14.97 -7.68 12.19
C ARG A 264 14.07 -8.13 11.04
N VAL A 265 13.05 -7.33 10.70
CA VAL A 265 12.13 -7.63 9.60
C VAL A 265 12.87 -7.55 8.26
N SER A 266 13.76 -6.58 8.08
CA SER A 266 14.60 -6.43 6.89
C SER A 266 15.53 -7.63 6.68
N ALA A 267 16.16 -8.12 7.75
CA ALA A 267 17.00 -9.32 7.68
C ALA A 267 16.21 -10.56 7.24
N LYS A 268 15.00 -10.76 7.80
CA LYS A 268 14.09 -11.83 7.36
C LYS A 268 13.62 -11.65 5.91
N ALA A 269 13.30 -10.43 5.52
CA ALA A 269 12.86 -10.10 4.17
C ALA A 269 13.95 -10.42 3.12
N ARG A 270 15.19 -10.02 3.35
CA ARG A 270 16.32 -10.35 2.46
C ARG A 270 16.48 -11.85 2.21
N ALA A 271 16.18 -12.67 3.22
CA ALA A 271 16.22 -14.13 3.12
C ALA A 271 14.98 -14.74 2.44
N ASN A 272 13.92 -13.97 2.21
CA ASN A 272 12.65 -14.47 1.70
C ASN A 272 12.59 -14.36 0.18
N THR A 273 13.25 -15.31 -0.51
CA THR A 273 13.41 -15.33 -1.97
C THR A 273 12.68 -16.52 -2.60
N SER A 274 12.42 -16.45 -3.93
CA SER A 274 11.88 -17.57 -4.71
C SER A 274 12.73 -18.84 -4.57
N GLY A 275 14.07 -18.70 -4.62
CA GLY A 275 15.00 -19.82 -4.44
C GLY A 275 14.86 -20.53 -3.10
N ARG A 276 14.77 -19.77 -2.00
CA ARG A 276 14.59 -20.36 -0.67
C ARG A 276 13.22 -21.01 -0.48
N PHE A 277 12.18 -20.46 -1.11
CA PHE A 277 10.87 -21.09 -1.11
C PHE A 277 10.87 -22.36 -1.93
N ALA A 278 11.40 -22.34 -3.15
CA ALA A 278 11.51 -23.52 -4.01
C ALA A 278 12.30 -24.65 -3.34
N ALA A 279 13.44 -24.36 -2.71
CA ALA A 279 14.25 -25.35 -1.99
C ALA A 279 13.48 -26.13 -0.92
N ARG A 280 12.47 -25.49 -0.27
CA ARG A 280 11.67 -26.11 0.80
C ARG A 280 10.36 -26.72 0.33
N SER A 281 9.85 -26.25 -0.80
CA SER A 281 8.48 -26.53 -1.24
C SER A 281 8.44 -27.29 -2.58
N THR A 282 9.59 -27.71 -3.12
CA THR A 282 9.66 -28.51 -4.34
C THR A 282 10.60 -29.69 -4.19
N GLU A 283 10.35 -30.75 -4.94
CA GLU A 283 11.19 -31.93 -5.07
C GLU A 283 11.65 -32.11 -6.54
N ALA A 284 12.75 -32.82 -6.75
CA ALA A 284 13.23 -33.15 -8.08
C ALA A 284 12.33 -34.20 -8.72
N THR A 285 12.16 -34.11 -10.03
CA THR A 285 11.46 -35.12 -10.85
C THR A 285 12.47 -36.00 -11.63
N ALA A 286 12.05 -37.18 -12.07
CA ALA A 286 12.92 -38.14 -12.74
C ALA A 286 13.48 -37.62 -14.08
N ASP A 287 12.78 -36.67 -14.71
CA ASP A 287 13.17 -35.99 -15.96
C ASP A 287 14.11 -34.79 -15.75
N GLY A 288 14.60 -34.60 -14.51
CA GLY A 288 15.50 -33.48 -14.15
C GLY A 288 14.80 -32.15 -13.88
N GLY A 289 13.46 -32.15 -13.90
CA GLY A 289 12.66 -30.98 -13.50
C GLY A 289 12.47 -30.87 -11.98
N ARG A 290 11.55 -30.03 -11.59
CA ARG A 290 11.09 -29.86 -10.20
C ARG A 290 9.58 -29.70 -10.14
N ARG A 291 8.95 -30.20 -9.08
CA ARG A 291 7.52 -30.02 -8.82
C ARG A 291 7.26 -29.63 -7.36
N PHE A 292 6.12 -28.99 -7.09
CA PHE A 292 5.71 -28.64 -5.74
C PHE A 292 5.36 -29.90 -4.93
N VAL A 293 5.69 -29.89 -3.64
CA VAL A 293 5.24 -30.90 -2.67
C VAL A 293 3.93 -30.46 -2.04
N ASP A 294 3.06 -31.42 -1.70
CA ASP A 294 1.86 -31.14 -0.92
C ASP A 294 2.21 -30.77 0.50
N ALA A 295 1.64 -29.66 0.96
CA ALA A 295 1.69 -29.18 2.33
C ALA A 295 0.34 -28.52 2.70
N PRO A 296 -0.78 -29.31 2.75
CA PRO A 296 -2.09 -28.78 3.06
C PRO A 296 -2.13 -28.18 4.49
N PRO A 297 -2.96 -27.16 4.74
CA PRO A 297 -3.84 -26.51 3.77
C PRO A 297 -3.14 -25.41 2.95
N VAL A 298 -1.86 -25.11 3.23
CA VAL A 298 -1.14 -23.93 2.71
C VAL A 298 -0.75 -24.07 1.25
N LEU A 299 -0.27 -25.24 0.83
CA LEU A 299 0.15 -25.55 -0.53
C LEU A 299 -0.44 -26.91 -0.93
N ARG A 300 -1.12 -26.96 -2.06
CA ARG A 300 -1.77 -28.17 -2.56
C ARG A 300 -1.47 -28.35 -4.03
N ARG A 301 -1.07 -29.55 -4.40
CA ARG A 301 -1.00 -29.95 -5.82
C ARG A 301 -2.40 -29.95 -6.43
N ILE A 302 -2.47 -29.62 -7.70
CA ILE A 302 -3.72 -29.56 -8.48
C ILE A 302 -3.65 -30.55 -9.64
N GLY A 303 -4.81 -30.87 -10.21
CA GLY A 303 -4.87 -31.77 -11.38
C GLY A 303 -4.27 -31.13 -12.63
N ASP A 304 -3.82 -31.99 -13.57
CA ASP A 304 -3.11 -31.56 -14.78
C ASP A 304 -3.94 -30.59 -15.65
N ALA A 305 -5.26 -30.76 -15.70
CA ALA A 305 -6.15 -29.86 -16.44
C ALA A 305 -6.16 -28.45 -15.86
N GLU A 306 -6.28 -28.31 -14.54
CA GLU A 306 -6.24 -27.02 -13.85
C GLU A 306 -4.85 -26.38 -13.96
N ALA A 307 -3.79 -27.17 -13.78
CA ALA A 307 -2.41 -26.72 -13.93
C ALA A 307 -2.14 -26.23 -15.36
N GLY A 308 -2.60 -26.99 -16.36
CA GLY A 308 -2.51 -26.62 -17.77
C GLY A 308 -3.24 -25.33 -18.12
N ALA A 309 -4.45 -25.13 -17.56
CA ALA A 309 -5.22 -23.89 -17.76
C ALA A 309 -4.49 -22.66 -17.19
N VAL A 310 -3.91 -22.78 -15.99
CA VAL A 310 -3.12 -21.70 -15.37
C VAL A 310 -1.85 -21.42 -16.17
N ALA A 311 -1.13 -22.46 -16.60
CA ALA A 311 0.08 -22.31 -17.41
C ALA A 311 -0.21 -21.64 -18.77
N ALA A 312 -1.27 -22.07 -19.47
CA ALA A 312 -1.69 -21.49 -20.75
C ALA A 312 -2.08 -20.01 -20.61
N ALA A 313 -2.68 -19.62 -19.49
CA ALA A 313 -3.05 -18.23 -19.22
C ALA A 313 -1.84 -17.29 -19.09
N LEU A 314 -0.62 -17.81 -18.89
CA LEU A 314 0.60 -17.00 -18.91
C LEU A 314 0.89 -16.41 -20.29
N GLU A 315 0.38 -16.99 -21.36
CA GLU A 315 0.48 -16.41 -22.70
C GLU A 315 -0.20 -15.02 -22.76
N GLN A 316 -1.41 -14.89 -22.21
CA GLN A 316 -2.06 -13.59 -22.07
C GLN A 316 -1.28 -12.67 -21.08
N TYR A 317 -0.75 -13.20 -19.99
CA TYR A 317 0.06 -12.40 -19.07
C TYR A 317 1.26 -11.74 -19.78
N LEU A 318 1.93 -12.41 -20.70
CA LEU A 318 3.05 -11.84 -21.46
C LEU A 318 2.64 -10.60 -22.28
N THR A 319 1.37 -10.45 -22.65
CA THR A 319 0.86 -9.25 -23.33
C THR A 319 0.54 -8.08 -22.37
N THR A 320 0.59 -8.31 -21.07
CA THR A 320 0.18 -7.35 -20.03
C THR A 320 1.32 -6.88 -19.13
N VAL A 321 2.42 -7.63 -19.08
CA VAL A 321 3.67 -7.20 -18.45
C VAL A 321 4.39 -6.20 -19.35
N SER A 322 5.26 -5.37 -18.78
CA SER A 322 6.03 -4.39 -19.57
C SER A 322 6.91 -5.10 -20.60
N GLU A 323 6.88 -4.64 -21.86
CA GLU A 323 7.55 -5.30 -23.00
C GLU A 323 9.07 -5.48 -22.78
N ASP A 324 9.71 -4.55 -22.07
CA ASP A 324 11.13 -4.61 -21.72
C ASP A 324 11.48 -5.78 -20.78
N ARG A 325 10.47 -6.46 -20.20
CA ARG A 325 10.64 -7.65 -19.35
C ARG A 325 10.49 -8.98 -20.10
N LEU A 326 9.98 -8.96 -21.32
CA LEU A 326 9.81 -10.17 -22.12
C LEU A 326 11.13 -10.93 -22.37
N PRO A 327 12.28 -10.27 -22.66
CA PRO A 327 13.56 -10.97 -22.81
C PRO A 327 14.04 -11.67 -21.53
N LEU A 328 13.65 -11.17 -20.35
CA LEU A 328 13.93 -11.85 -19.08
C LEU A 328 13.05 -13.09 -18.93
N LEU A 329 11.73 -12.95 -19.15
CA LEU A 329 10.78 -14.05 -19.01
C LEU A 329 11.03 -15.17 -20.02
N ALA A 330 11.49 -14.85 -21.23
CA ALA A 330 11.86 -15.82 -22.26
C ALA A 330 13.05 -16.73 -21.87
N ARG A 331 13.75 -16.45 -20.76
CA ARG A 331 14.83 -17.32 -20.25
C ARG A 331 14.33 -18.42 -19.31
N TYR A 332 13.04 -18.43 -18.99
CA TYR A 332 12.43 -19.35 -18.05
C TYR A 332 11.47 -20.30 -18.74
N ALA A 333 11.43 -21.54 -18.29
CA ALA A 333 10.42 -22.52 -18.65
C ALA A 333 9.48 -22.80 -17.48
N VAL A 334 8.20 -22.99 -17.75
CA VAL A 334 7.21 -23.40 -16.73
C VAL A 334 7.42 -24.88 -16.41
N HIS A 335 7.56 -25.23 -15.13
CA HIS A 335 7.79 -26.58 -14.66
C HIS A 335 6.62 -27.17 -13.89
N ASP A 336 5.96 -26.38 -13.03
CA ASP A 336 4.85 -26.88 -12.23
C ASP A 336 3.94 -25.74 -11.74
N VAL A 337 2.70 -26.10 -11.37
CA VAL A 337 1.69 -25.19 -10.82
C VAL A 337 1.05 -25.83 -9.59
N ALA A 338 0.92 -25.07 -8.51
CA ALA A 338 0.22 -25.51 -7.31
C ALA A 338 -0.76 -24.44 -6.80
N PHE A 339 -1.82 -24.89 -6.15
CA PHE A 339 -2.76 -24.01 -5.42
C PHE A 339 -2.16 -23.58 -4.08
N ARG A 340 -2.31 -22.32 -3.72
CA ARG A 340 -1.79 -21.77 -2.46
C ARG A 340 -2.81 -20.93 -1.70
N VAL A 341 -3.11 -21.28 -0.46
CA VAL A 341 -3.90 -20.47 0.45
C VAL A 341 -3.08 -19.30 0.97
N VAL A 342 -3.61 -18.08 0.88
CA VAL A 342 -2.91 -16.84 1.27
C VAL A 342 -3.78 -15.92 2.13
N GLY A 343 -3.14 -15.24 3.08
CA GLY A 343 -3.68 -14.12 3.86
C GLY A 343 -4.90 -14.43 4.72
N THR A 344 -5.53 -13.38 5.27
CA THR A 344 -6.82 -13.42 5.98
C THR A 344 -7.95 -12.94 5.06
N GLY A 345 -7.86 -11.75 4.52
CA GLY A 345 -8.86 -11.19 3.60
C GLY A 345 -9.00 -11.97 2.30
N SER A 346 -7.91 -12.56 1.80
CA SER A 346 -7.86 -13.31 0.54
C SER A 346 -8.18 -14.80 0.67
N VAL A 347 -8.45 -15.35 1.88
CA VAL A 347 -8.82 -16.78 2.03
C VAL A 347 -10.09 -17.07 1.24
N GLY A 348 -10.06 -18.18 0.49
CA GLY A 348 -11.16 -18.62 -0.35
C GLY A 348 -11.14 -18.02 -1.77
N THR A 349 -10.25 -17.07 -2.09
CA THR A 349 -9.96 -16.72 -3.49
C THR A 349 -8.97 -17.72 -4.08
N ARG A 350 -9.01 -17.89 -5.40
CA ARG A 350 -8.05 -18.76 -6.09
C ARG A 350 -6.69 -18.09 -6.13
N SER A 351 -5.68 -18.80 -5.70
CA SER A 351 -4.30 -18.32 -5.78
C SER A 351 -3.38 -19.48 -6.13
N TYR A 352 -2.63 -19.32 -7.19
CA TYR A 352 -1.69 -20.33 -7.67
C TYR A 352 -0.26 -19.79 -7.55
N VAL A 353 0.67 -20.70 -7.39
CA VAL A 353 2.10 -20.46 -7.56
C VAL A 353 2.58 -21.25 -8.77
N VAL A 354 3.29 -20.59 -9.67
CA VAL A 354 3.86 -21.17 -10.87
C VAL A 354 5.37 -21.22 -10.71
N LEU A 355 5.94 -22.41 -10.79
CA LEU A 355 7.38 -22.64 -10.76
C LEU A 355 7.96 -22.50 -12.16
N LEU A 356 8.89 -21.59 -12.33
CA LEU A 356 9.67 -21.42 -13.53
C LEU A 356 11.14 -21.67 -13.21
N LEU A 357 11.86 -22.35 -14.11
CA LEU A 357 13.29 -22.57 -13.99
C LEU A 357 14.01 -21.98 -15.20
N ASP A 358 15.18 -21.39 -14.97
CA ASP A 358 16.09 -20.95 -16.04
C ASP A 358 17.02 -22.10 -16.49
N HIS A 359 17.93 -21.80 -17.41
CA HIS A 359 18.91 -22.75 -17.95
C HIS A 359 19.91 -23.32 -16.91
N ARG A 360 19.98 -22.71 -15.70
CA ARG A 360 20.79 -23.19 -14.57
C ARG A 360 19.94 -23.83 -13.47
N SER A 361 18.68 -24.07 -13.75
CA SER A 361 17.67 -24.55 -12.79
C SER A 361 17.44 -23.59 -11.61
N GLU A 362 17.75 -22.28 -11.79
CA GLU A 362 17.44 -21.27 -10.78
C GLU A 362 15.95 -20.92 -10.85
N PRO A 363 15.24 -20.95 -9.69
CA PRO A 363 13.80 -20.79 -9.69
C PRO A 363 13.36 -19.32 -9.66
N LEU A 364 12.41 -19.00 -10.52
CA LEU A 364 11.49 -17.87 -10.40
C LEU A 364 10.10 -18.43 -10.07
N ILE A 365 9.43 -17.83 -9.10
CA ILE A 365 8.05 -18.21 -8.79
C ILE A 365 7.14 -17.01 -9.04
N LEU A 366 6.10 -17.20 -9.85
CA LEU A 366 5.02 -16.26 -10.04
C LEU A 366 3.83 -16.66 -9.18
N GLN A 367 3.16 -15.68 -8.60
CA GLN A 367 1.84 -15.83 -8.00
C GLN A 367 0.79 -15.36 -8.99
N VAL A 368 -0.18 -16.23 -9.28
CA VAL A 368 -1.39 -15.94 -10.07
C VAL A 368 -2.56 -15.91 -9.08
N LYS A 369 -3.00 -14.71 -8.69
CA LYS A 369 -4.00 -14.49 -7.62
C LYS A 369 -5.28 -13.93 -8.22
N GLU A 370 -6.42 -14.59 -7.95
CA GLU A 370 -7.74 -14.12 -8.39
C GLU A 370 -8.00 -12.70 -7.91
N ALA A 371 -8.39 -11.83 -8.84
CA ALA A 371 -8.81 -10.47 -8.57
C ALA A 371 -10.33 -10.40 -8.72
N ARG A 372 -11.00 -10.03 -7.64
CA ARG A 372 -12.47 -9.91 -7.56
C ARG A 372 -12.85 -8.43 -7.59
N PRO A 373 -14.11 -8.10 -7.93
CA PRO A 373 -14.60 -6.72 -7.74
C PRO A 373 -14.33 -6.22 -6.32
N SER A 374 -13.92 -4.97 -6.19
CA SER A 374 -13.67 -4.38 -4.88
C SER A 374 -14.97 -4.33 -4.05
N ALA A 375 -14.86 -4.72 -2.79
CA ALA A 375 -15.96 -4.64 -1.83
C ALA A 375 -16.41 -3.19 -1.56
N LEU A 376 -15.63 -2.19 -1.96
CA LEU A 376 -15.96 -0.77 -1.78
C LEU A 376 -16.88 -0.23 -2.89
N LEU A 377 -16.93 -0.87 -4.08
CA LEU A 377 -17.66 -0.35 -5.24
C LEU A 377 -19.14 -0.02 -4.95
N PRO A 378 -19.94 -0.89 -4.31
CA PRO A 378 -21.34 -0.58 -4.01
C PRO A 378 -21.49 0.63 -3.09
N HIS A 379 -20.55 0.80 -2.16
CA HIS A 379 -20.57 1.87 -1.17
C HIS A 379 -20.10 3.20 -1.72
N LEU A 380 -19.16 3.19 -2.68
CA LEU A 380 -18.76 4.38 -3.43
C LEU A 380 -19.92 4.93 -4.26
N ALA A 381 -20.67 4.05 -4.91
CA ALA A 381 -21.88 4.44 -5.64
C ALA A 381 -22.92 5.07 -4.70
N THR A 382 -23.17 4.47 -3.52
CA THR A 382 -24.05 5.03 -2.48
C THR A 382 -23.57 6.40 -2.02
N ALA A 383 -22.26 6.60 -1.88
CA ALA A 383 -21.65 7.90 -1.54
C ALA A 383 -21.67 8.89 -2.72
N GLY A 384 -22.22 8.53 -3.87
CA GLY A 384 -22.32 9.38 -5.07
C GLY A 384 -20.99 9.61 -5.79
N PHE A 385 -20.08 8.63 -5.73
CA PHE A 385 -18.88 8.61 -6.56
C PHE A 385 -19.16 7.82 -7.84
N ASP A 386 -18.87 8.43 -8.97
CA ASP A 386 -18.89 7.77 -10.27
C ASP A 386 -17.54 7.04 -10.46
N VAL A 387 -17.56 5.72 -10.30
CA VAL A 387 -16.39 4.88 -10.53
C VAL A 387 -16.53 4.25 -11.92
N PRO A 388 -15.61 4.52 -12.84
CA PRO A 388 -15.67 3.96 -14.19
C PRO A 388 -15.75 2.44 -14.18
N PRO A 389 -16.49 1.82 -15.11
CA PRO A 389 -16.56 0.36 -15.24
C PRO A 389 -15.16 -0.27 -15.35
N VAL A 390 -14.96 -1.35 -14.65
CA VAL A 390 -13.70 -2.09 -14.67
C VAL A 390 -13.74 -3.14 -15.78
N ALA A 391 -12.90 -2.97 -16.79
CA ALA A 391 -12.83 -3.92 -17.91
C ALA A 391 -12.23 -5.27 -17.50
N HIS A 392 -11.31 -5.28 -16.52
CA HIS A 392 -10.65 -6.49 -16.03
C HIS A 392 -10.12 -6.26 -14.60
N GLU A 393 -10.57 -7.06 -13.64
CA GLU A 393 -10.23 -6.85 -12.22
C GLU A 393 -8.73 -7.00 -11.95
N GLY A 394 -8.03 -7.93 -12.59
CA GLY A 394 -6.58 -8.05 -12.47
C GLY A 394 -5.85 -6.80 -12.94
N ARG A 395 -6.34 -6.17 -14.04
CA ARG A 395 -5.82 -4.87 -14.50
C ARG A 395 -6.06 -3.76 -13.48
N ARG A 396 -7.24 -3.72 -12.85
CA ARG A 396 -7.57 -2.75 -11.79
C ARG A 396 -6.55 -2.83 -10.66
N VAL A 397 -6.31 -4.04 -10.13
CA VAL A 397 -5.36 -4.28 -9.04
C VAL A 397 -3.94 -3.87 -9.45
N VAL A 398 -3.47 -4.30 -10.62
CA VAL A 398 -2.12 -4.01 -11.14
C VAL A 398 -1.91 -2.49 -11.34
N LEU A 399 -2.88 -1.80 -11.94
CA LEU A 399 -2.77 -0.36 -12.15
C LEU A 399 -2.86 0.41 -10.84
N GLY A 400 -3.72 0.00 -9.90
CA GLY A 400 -3.79 0.59 -8.57
C GLY A 400 -2.46 0.47 -7.83
N GLN A 401 -1.85 -0.72 -7.84
CA GLN A 401 -0.54 -0.95 -7.27
C GLN A 401 0.54 -0.06 -7.92
N LYS A 402 0.62 -0.03 -9.25
CA LYS A 402 1.59 0.80 -9.98
C LYS A 402 1.41 2.31 -9.76
N ARG A 403 0.19 2.75 -9.47
CA ARG A 403 -0.10 4.17 -9.18
C ARG A 403 0.28 4.59 -7.77
N MET A 404 0.18 3.68 -6.81
CA MET A 404 0.37 4.00 -5.39
C MET A 404 1.79 3.71 -4.90
N GLN A 405 2.43 2.67 -5.42
CA GLN A 405 3.82 2.34 -5.09
C GLN A 405 4.80 3.19 -5.89
N VAL A 406 5.89 3.63 -5.27
CA VAL A 406 6.99 4.31 -5.97
C VAL A 406 7.76 3.32 -6.84
N VAL A 407 8.01 2.14 -6.29
CA VAL A 407 8.69 1.04 -7.00
C VAL A 407 7.78 -0.17 -6.97
N SER A 408 7.27 -0.56 -8.14
CA SER A 408 6.44 -1.76 -8.26
C SER A 408 7.27 -2.96 -8.68
N ASP A 409 6.72 -4.16 -8.42
CA ASP A 409 7.25 -5.41 -8.96
C ASP A 409 7.36 -5.32 -10.50
N ILE A 410 8.55 -5.60 -11.02
CA ILE A 410 8.85 -5.51 -12.46
C ILE A 410 8.12 -6.57 -13.30
N LEU A 411 7.61 -7.64 -12.67
CA LEU A 411 6.86 -8.72 -13.31
C LEU A 411 5.35 -8.61 -13.10
N LEU A 412 4.88 -7.43 -12.66
CA LEU A 412 3.47 -7.20 -12.39
C LEU A 412 2.66 -7.10 -13.68
N GLY A 413 1.68 -7.99 -13.83
CA GLY A 413 0.75 -8.05 -14.95
C GLY A 413 -0.56 -8.75 -14.56
N TRP A 414 -1.40 -9.08 -15.52
CA TRP A 414 -2.68 -9.75 -15.28
C TRP A 414 -3.00 -10.77 -16.38
N THR A 415 -3.92 -11.68 -16.07
CA THR A 415 -4.40 -12.70 -17.00
C THR A 415 -5.82 -13.14 -16.65
N THR A 416 -6.41 -13.96 -17.50
CA THR A 416 -7.69 -14.63 -17.31
C THR A 416 -7.50 -16.14 -17.29
N VAL A 417 -7.99 -16.80 -16.25
CA VAL A 417 -8.04 -18.28 -16.16
C VAL A 417 -9.49 -18.68 -16.07
N GLU A 418 -9.98 -19.49 -16.98
CA GLU A 418 -11.37 -19.99 -16.99
C GLU A 418 -12.44 -18.88 -16.78
N GLY A 419 -12.28 -17.76 -17.48
CA GLY A 419 -13.19 -16.62 -17.42
C GLY A 419 -13.08 -15.77 -16.15
N ARG A 420 -12.15 -16.03 -15.25
CA ARG A 420 -11.88 -15.26 -14.03
C ARG A 420 -10.64 -14.40 -14.20
N ALA A 421 -10.68 -13.21 -13.64
CA ALA A 421 -9.58 -12.26 -13.69
C ALA A 421 -8.54 -12.56 -12.60
N PHE A 422 -7.26 -12.49 -12.96
CA PHE A 422 -6.13 -12.69 -12.04
C PHE A 422 -5.10 -11.58 -12.19
N GLN A 423 -4.47 -11.18 -11.08
CA GLN A 423 -3.18 -10.50 -11.08
C GLN A 423 -2.04 -11.52 -11.09
N VAL A 424 -0.94 -11.15 -11.74
CA VAL A 424 0.31 -11.94 -11.76
C VAL A 424 1.43 -11.08 -11.20
N ARG A 425 2.22 -11.63 -10.27
CA ARG A 425 3.35 -10.94 -9.65
C ARG A 425 4.44 -11.93 -9.23
N GLN A 426 5.64 -11.42 -8.97
CA GLN A 426 6.69 -12.24 -8.38
C GLN A 426 6.29 -12.69 -6.97
N PHE A 427 6.42 -14.01 -6.70
CA PHE A 427 6.21 -14.56 -5.38
C PHE A 427 7.52 -14.60 -4.59
N ARG A 428 7.47 -14.16 -3.31
CA ARG A 428 8.65 -14.11 -2.43
C ARG A 428 9.77 -13.18 -2.95
N ASN A 429 9.38 -12.01 -3.45
CA ASN A 429 10.31 -10.94 -3.76
C ASN A 429 10.76 -10.22 -2.47
N ARG A 430 11.57 -10.89 -1.63
CA ARG A 430 12.09 -10.35 -0.37
C ARG A 430 11.00 -9.73 0.53
N LYS A 431 9.82 -10.33 0.55
CA LYS A 431 8.70 -9.84 1.35
C LYS A 431 8.96 -9.99 2.85
N GLY A 432 8.74 -8.90 3.57
CA GLY A 432 8.66 -8.84 5.02
C GLY A 432 7.48 -7.98 5.46
N SER A 433 6.96 -8.23 6.64
CA SER A 433 5.92 -7.41 7.25
C SER A 433 6.18 -7.24 8.74
N VAL A 434 5.89 -6.07 9.26
CA VAL A 434 5.72 -5.85 10.69
C VAL A 434 4.34 -6.35 11.06
N ASP A 435 4.22 -7.08 12.16
CA ASP A 435 2.93 -7.40 12.75
C ASP A 435 2.58 -6.29 13.77
N PRO A 436 1.64 -5.40 13.46
CA PRO A 436 1.33 -4.28 14.35
C PRO A 436 0.70 -4.72 15.68
N ALA A 437 0.08 -5.92 15.73
CA ALA A 437 -0.48 -6.48 16.95
C ALA A 437 0.57 -7.16 17.87
N ALA A 438 1.83 -7.22 17.42
CA ALA A 438 2.96 -7.72 18.18
C ALA A 438 4.00 -6.64 18.50
N LEU A 439 3.71 -5.38 18.22
CA LEU A 439 4.56 -4.24 18.57
C LEU A 439 4.48 -3.94 20.06
N ALA A 440 5.60 -3.53 20.65
CA ALA A 440 5.58 -2.93 21.97
C ALA A 440 4.82 -1.58 21.95
N PRO A 441 4.18 -1.18 23.07
CA PRO A 441 3.37 0.05 23.12
C PRO A 441 4.12 1.31 22.67
N ASP A 442 5.41 1.43 22.96
CA ASP A 442 6.31 2.51 22.58
C ASP A 442 6.71 2.52 21.09
N GLN A 443 6.43 1.44 20.36
CA GLN A 443 6.68 1.31 18.92
C GLN A 443 5.43 1.58 18.07
N LEU A 444 4.26 1.61 18.69
CA LEU A 444 3.00 1.66 17.97
C LEU A 444 2.76 3.04 17.33
N ASP A 445 3.12 4.12 18.01
CA ASP A 445 3.04 5.49 17.50
C ASP A 445 4.08 5.74 16.40
N ASP A 446 5.31 5.22 16.54
CA ASP A 446 6.33 5.22 15.49
C ASP A 446 5.83 4.53 14.22
N TYR A 447 5.20 3.36 14.40
CA TYR A 447 4.60 2.62 13.30
C TYR A 447 3.44 3.41 12.66
N GLY A 448 2.63 4.07 13.48
CA GLY A 448 1.59 4.99 13.03
C GLY A 448 2.16 6.13 12.19
N ARG A 449 3.20 6.80 12.65
CA ARG A 449 3.88 7.89 11.92
C ARG A 449 4.42 7.40 10.56
N MET A 450 5.10 6.26 10.53
CA MET A 450 5.63 5.68 9.30
C MET A 450 4.51 5.35 8.30
N THR A 451 3.48 4.64 8.73
CA THR A 451 2.39 4.19 7.84
C THR A 451 1.52 5.35 7.35
N GLY A 452 1.29 6.36 8.19
CA GLY A 452 0.61 7.60 7.80
C GLY A 452 1.39 8.39 6.74
N ALA A 453 2.72 8.50 6.87
CA ALA A 453 3.56 9.15 5.87
C ALA A 453 3.56 8.39 4.53
N LEU A 454 3.65 7.05 4.57
CA LEU A 454 3.59 6.20 3.38
C LEU A 454 2.24 6.34 2.65
N LEU A 455 1.14 6.36 3.40
CA LEU A 455 -0.20 6.55 2.82
C LEU A 455 -0.35 7.93 2.17
N ALA A 456 0.17 8.99 2.79
CA ALA A 456 0.15 10.33 2.21
C ALA A 456 0.88 10.37 0.86
N ARG A 457 2.05 9.76 0.78
CA ARG A 457 2.80 9.65 -0.45
C ARG A 457 2.04 8.86 -1.52
N ALA A 458 1.47 7.72 -1.17
CA ALA A 458 0.69 6.90 -2.09
C ALA A 458 -0.51 7.68 -2.68
N HIS A 459 -1.22 8.44 -1.85
CA HIS A 459 -2.33 9.29 -2.31
C HIS A 459 -1.85 10.46 -3.18
N ALA A 460 -0.67 11.04 -2.90
CA ALA A 460 -0.12 12.14 -3.69
C ALA A 460 0.22 11.76 -5.15
N HIS A 461 0.34 10.47 -5.46
CA HIS A 461 0.51 9.99 -6.84
C HIS A 461 -0.76 10.09 -7.70
N SER A 462 -1.93 10.28 -7.10
CA SER A 462 -3.21 10.31 -7.83
C SER A 462 -4.06 11.52 -7.52
N ALA A 463 -3.86 12.16 -6.36
CA ALA A 463 -4.50 13.39 -5.96
C ALA A 463 -3.48 14.54 -5.92
N ASP A 464 -3.93 15.77 -6.14
CA ASP A 464 -3.06 16.94 -6.00
C ASP A 464 -2.76 17.18 -4.51
N PRO A 465 -1.50 17.02 -4.05
CA PRO A 465 -1.15 17.17 -2.64
C PRO A 465 -1.45 18.57 -2.10
N ARG A 466 -1.48 19.61 -2.97
CA ARG A 466 -1.83 20.99 -2.58
C ARG A 466 -3.30 21.10 -2.16
N LEU A 467 -4.19 20.32 -2.79
CA LEU A 467 -5.61 20.30 -2.49
C LEU A 467 -5.86 19.67 -1.10
N ILE A 468 -5.30 18.46 -0.87
CA ILE A 468 -5.43 17.77 0.42
C ILE A 468 -4.72 18.57 1.52
N ALA A 469 -3.50 19.07 1.31
CA ALA A 469 -2.78 19.90 2.26
C ALA A 469 -3.53 21.21 2.58
N GLY A 470 -4.24 21.76 1.60
CA GLY A 470 -5.14 22.92 1.79
C GLY A 470 -6.26 22.60 2.77
N TYR A 471 -6.90 21.45 2.60
CA TYR A 471 -7.95 20.97 3.49
C TYR A 471 -7.43 20.62 4.89
N CYS A 472 -6.39 19.77 5.00
CA CYS A 472 -5.85 19.34 6.30
C CYS A 472 -5.37 20.52 7.17
N GLY A 473 -4.69 21.50 6.56
CA GLY A 473 -4.22 22.69 7.30
C GLY A 473 -2.95 22.45 8.09
N LYS A 474 -2.73 23.28 9.14
CA LYS A 474 -1.50 23.28 9.94
C LYS A 474 -1.69 22.71 11.35
N ASN A 475 -2.87 22.89 11.94
CA ASN A 475 -3.21 22.44 13.28
C ASN A 475 -3.65 20.97 13.31
N THR A 476 -3.86 20.44 14.49
CA THR A 476 -4.17 19.04 14.78
C THR A 476 -5.67 18.70 14.75
N GLU A 477 -6.54 19.63 14.39
CA GLU A 477 -8.00 19.47 14.44
C GLU A 477 -8.49 18.22 13.64
N LEU A 478 -7.94 18.00 12.43
CA LEU A 478 -8.23 16.79 11.66
C LEU A 478 -7.68 15.54 12.35
N ASP A 479 -6.47 15.66 12.92
CA ASP A 479 -5.78 14.54 13.57
C ASP A 479 -6.61 14.05 14.76
N GLU A 480 -7.09 14.98 15.61
CA GLU A 480 -7.96 14.71 16.74
C GLU A 480 -9.31 14.13 16.32
N ALA A 481 -9.92 14.69 15.28
CA ALA A 481 -11.21 14.22 14.79
C ALA A 481 -11.14 12.78 14.28
N VAL A 482 -10.13 12.46 13.48
CA VAL A 482 -9.98 11.10 12.95
C VAL A 482 -9.56 10.12 14.05
N ALA A 483 -8.74 10.54 15.03
CA ALA A 483 -8.41 9.69 16.18
C ALA A 483 -9.66 9.38 17.03
N THR A 484 -10.54 10.38 17.23
CA THR A 484 -11.83 10.16 17.90
C THR A 484 -12.73 9.19 17.15
N PHE A 485 -12.85 9.37 15.83
CA PHE A 485 -13.53 8.40 14.98
C PHE A 485 -12.92 6.99 15.11
N ALA A 486 -11.59 6.90 15.13
CA ALA A 486 -10.90 5.62 15.17
C ALA A 486 -11.20 4.82 16.44
N VAL A 487 -11.26 5.46 17.60
CA VAL A 487 -11.65 4.83 18.86
C VAL A 487 -13.10 4.38 18.81
N ALA A 488 -14.02 5.26 18.41
CA ALA A 488 -15.46 4.93 18.33
C ALA A 488 -15.74 3.78 17.33
N TYR A 489 -15.03 3.75 16.20
CA TYR A 489 -15.17 2.69 15.22
C TYR A 489 -14.49 1.39 15.65
N ALA A 490 -13.40 1.46 16.41
CA ALA A 490 -12.78 0.29 17.04
C ALA A 490 -13.74 -0.38 18.04
N ASP A 491 -14.43 0.41 18.87
CA ASP A 491 -15.47 -0.10 19.79
C ASP A 491 -16.61 -0.79 19.04
N ARG A 492 -17.02 -0.26 17.87
CA ARG A 492 -18.00 -0.91 17.01
C ARG A 492 -17.47 -2.20 16.43
N THR A 493 -16.23 -2.21 15.98
CA THR A 493 -15.58 -3.41 15.42
C THR A 493 -15.45 -4.52 16.44
N GLU A 494 -15.18 -4.21 17.71
CA GLU A 494 -15.14 -5.19 18.80
C GLU A 494 -16.52 -5.81 19.05
N LYS A 495 -17.59 -5.00 18.98
CA LYS A 495 -18.98 -5.52 19.06
C LYS A 495 -19.29 -6.43 17.87
N ASP A 496 -18.96 -6.03 16.65
CA ASP A 496 -19.14 -6.85 15.44
C ASP A 496 -18.39 -8.18 15.53
N HIS A 497 -17.14 -8.14 16.04
CA HIS A 497 -16.35 -9.34 16.28
C HIS A 497 -17.00 -10.25 17.33
N ALA A 498 -17.50 -9.69 18.44
CA ALA A 498 -18.18 -10.46 19.47
C ALA A 498 -19.48 -11.12 18.96
N GLU A 499 -20.23 -10.44 18.06
CA GLU A 499 -21.38 -10.99 17.35
C GLU A 499 -20.96 -12.19 16.49
N LEU A 500 -19.86 -12.07 15.71
CA LEU A 500 -19.32 -13.18 14.91
C LEU A 500 -18.91 -14.36 15.79
N VAL A 501 -18.15 -14.11 16.86
CA VAL A 501 -17.70 -15.18 17.80
C VAL A 501 -18.89 -15.89 18.42
N THR A 502 -19.93 -15.15 18.79
CA THR A 502 -21.18 -15.72 19.33
C THR A 502 -21.88 -16.62 18.30
N ALA A 503 -21.95 -16.17 17.05
CA ALA A 503 -22.55 -16.96 15.96
C ALA A 503 -21.75 -18.23 15.64
N VAL A 504 -20.42 -18.17 15.69
CA VAL A 504 -19.53 -19.34 15.55
C VAL A 504 -19.77 -20.34 16.67
N ARG A 505 -19.78 -19.88 17.93
CA ARG A 505 -20.03 -20.75 19.10
C ARG A 505 -21.43 -21.39 19.09
N ALA A 506 -22.40 -20.68 18.55
CA ALA A 506 -23.77 -21.21 18.38
C ALA A 506 -23.91 -22.15 17.16
N GLY A 507 -22.84 -22.39 16.38
CA GLY A 507 -22.89 -23.22 15.17
C GLY A 507 -23.63 -22.58 13.98
N ARG A 508 -23.94 -21.28 14.04
CA ARG A 508 -24.64 -20.53 12.98
C ARG A 508 -23.79 -20.35 11.72
N ILE A 509 -22.49 -20.17 11.91
CA ILE A 509 -21.52 -20.05 10.84
C ILE A 509 -20.33 -20.96 11.14
N PRO A 510 -19.89 -21.83 10.21
CA PRO A 510 -18.78 -22.74 10.44
C PRO A 510 -17.46 -21.97 10.49
N ALA A 511 -16.60 -22.33 11.46
CA ALA A 511 -15.26 -21.79 11.60
C ALA A 511 -14.27 -22.92 11.92
N GLU A 512 -13.10 -22.85 11.31
CA GLU A 512 -11.95 -23.70 11.64
C GLU A 512 -10.88 -22.84 12.29
N GLU A 513 -10.34 -23.24 13.44
CA GLU A 513 -9.21 -22.57 14.07
C GLU A 513 -7.99 -22.66 13.16
N GLY A 514 -7.36 -21.51 12.91
CA GLY A 514 -6.45 -21.34 11.80
C GLY A 514 -5.11 -22.06 11.94
N VAL A 515 -4.66 -22.56 10.81
CA VAL A 515 -3.29 -22.97 10.52
C VAL A 515 -2.46 -21.74 10.13
#